data_d6e0d326af83653221cc70917a5b8a74
#
_entry.id   d6e0d326af83653221cc70917a5b8a74
#
_cell.length_a   1.000
_cell.length_b   1.000
_cell.length_c   1.000
_cell.angle_alpha   90.00
_cell.angle_beta   90.00
_cell.angle_gamma   90.00
#
_symmetry.space_group_name_H-M   'P 1'
#
loop_
_entity.id
_entity.type
_entity.pdbx_description
1 polymer ?
#
loop_
_entity_poly.entity_id
_entity_poly.type
_entity_poly.pdbx_seq_one_letter_code
_entity_poly.pdbx_strand_id
1 'polypeptide(L)'
;MPHAIVWFRNDLRLADNPALHAALEGGFTPVCVHIHAPEEEGEWRPGAASEAWMHHSLAALDAALRTRGSRLLIRRGPSQQALSALVRETGAEAVFWNRKYEPATQPRDAAIKRDLKEQGLQVESFNGALLFEPWSLATQQGGPYKVFTPFWRNALSHMPSPPLHPAPGSLPGVAEKHASESLQSLGLQPALGWDKQFWAIWQPGEAGAHEALEVFVEGALRGYRSGRDRPDRVGTSLLSPHLHFGEIAPWRICAELEKARTVSNAADMDGYIRELGWREFAYHLMHHFPHTTH
;
A
#
# COMPACT_ATOMS: atom_id res chain seq x y z
N MET A 1 -22.61 -7.46 15.04
CA MET A 1 -21.38 -6.68 15.27
C MET A 1 -21.53 -5.35 14.52
N PRO A 2 -21.04 -4.24 15.07
CA PRO A 2 -21.03 -2.97 14.37
C PRO A 2 -20.18 -3.04 13.11
N HIS A 3 -20.43 -2.16 12.13
CA HIS A 3 -19.67 -2.12 10.89
C HIS A 3 -18.56 -1.08 10.97
N ALA A 4 -17.40 -1.37 10.36
CA ALA A 4 -16.36 -0.40 10.08
C ALA A 4 -16.07 -0.39 8.58
N ILE A 5 -16.02 0.78 7.97
CA ILE A 5 -15.52 0.93 6.60
C ILE A 5 -14.01 0.83 6.64
N VAL A 6 -13.44 -0.08 5.83
CA VAL A 6 -12.01 -0.18 5.56
C VAL A 6 -11.77 0.31 4.13
N TRP A 7 -11.18 1.50 4.01
CA TRP A 7 -10.98 2.16 2.72
C TRP A 7 -9.62 1.80 2.14
N PHE A 8 -9.61 0.85 1.19
CA PHE A 8 -8.43 0.42 0.45
C PHE A 8 -8.06 1.41 -0.66
N ARG A 9 -6.77 1.74 -0.76
CA ARG A 9 -6.23 2.64 -1.79
C ARG A 9 -4.98 2.03 -2.44
N ASN A 10 -3.76 2.49 -2.08
CA ASN A 10 -2.49 1.88 -2.45
C ASN A 10 -1.98 0.97 -1.31
N ASP A 11 -2.82 0.08 -0.84
CA ASP A 11 -2.60 -0.87 0.25
C ASP A 11 -3.38 -2.17 -0.01
N LEU A 12 -3.30 -2.63 -1.29
CA LEU A 12 -4.16 -3.68 -1.86
C LEU A 12 -3.72 -5.09 -1.42
N ARG A 13 -3.73 -5.32 -0.10
CA ARG A 13 -3.38 -6.59 0.56
C ARG A 13 -4.21 -6.82 1.82
N LEU A 14 -4.25 -8.05 2.28
CA LEU A 14 -4.92 -8.46 3.52
C LEU A 14 -3.94 -8.70 4.67
N ALA A 15 -2.78 -9.33 4.40
CA ALA A 15 -1.73 -9.46 5.40
C ALA A 15 -1.07 -8.11 5.69
N ASP A 16 -0.66 -7.92 6.93
CA ASP A 16 0.03 -6.68 7.36
C ASP A 16 -0.70 -5.39 6.95
N ASN A 17 -2.04 -5.41 6.92
CA ASN A 17 -2.86 -4.23 6.63
C ASN A 17 -3.38 -3.65 7.94
N PRO A 18 -2.77 -2.56 8.47
CA PRO A 18 -3.12 -2.04 9.78
C PRO A 18 -4.57 -1.57 9.91
N ALA A 19 -5.15 -0.98 8.84
CA ALA A 19 -6.54 -0.53 8.85
C ALA A 19 -7.53 -1.70 8.96
N LEU A 20 -7.27 -2.80 8.25
CA LEU A 20 -8.08 -4.01 8.33
C LEU A 20 -7.96 -4.67 9.71
N HIS A 21 -6.73 -4.77 10.24
CA HIS A 21 -6.48 -5.33 11.56
C HIS A 21 -7.17 -4.52 12.67
N ALA A 22 -7.07 -3.18 12.62
CA ALA A 22 -7.75 -2.31 13.58
C ALA A 22 -9.28 -2.51 13.57
N ALA A 23 -9.90 -2.72 12.40
CA ALA A 23 -11.32 -3.03 12.30
C ALA A 23 -11.66 -4.37 12.99
N LEU A 24 -10.85 -5.40 12.76
CA LEU A 24 -11.07 -6.73 13.32
C LEU A 24 -10.83 -6.76 14.85
N GLU A 25 -9.73 -6.17 15.31
CA GLU A 25 -9.39 -6.07 16.73
C GLU A 25 -10.42 -5.21 17.51
N GLY A 26 -10.99 -4.19 16.85
CA GLY A 26 -12.09 -3.39 17.39
C GLY A 26 -13.43 -4.13 17.43
N GLY A 27 -13.51 -5.38 16.99
CA GLY A 27 -14.74 -6.18 16.99
C GLY A 27 -15.74 -5.76 15.91
N PHE A 28 -15.30 -5.05 14.87
CA PHE A 28 -16.15 -4.62 13.76
C PHE A 28 -16.26 -5.68 12.66
N THR A 29 -17.38 -5.65 11.96
CA THR A 29 -17.51 -6.30 10.65
C THR A 29 -16.95 -5.34 9.58
N PRO A 30 -15.83 -5.68 8.90
CA PRO A 30 -15.23 -4.77 7.93
C PRO A 30 -16.05 -4.68 6.63
N VAL A 31 -16.37 -3.47 6.23
CA VAL A 31 -16.92 -3.11 4.92
C VAL A 31 -15.75 -2.64 4.05
N CYS A 32 -15.18 -3.56 3.27
CA CYS A 32 -14.03 -3.27 2.43
C CYS A 32 -14.46 -2.47 1.19
N VAL A 33 -13.88 -1.30 0.96
CA VAL A 33 -14.22 -0.44 -0.18
C VAL A 33 -12.97 0.12 -0.87
N HIS A 34 -13.03 0.19 -2.20
CA HIS A 34 -12.16 1.04 -3.02
C HIS A 34 -12.98 2.15 -3.67
N ILE A 35 -12.50 3.38 -3.58
CA ILE A 35 -13.15 4.54 -4.20
C ILE A 35 -12.27 5.03 -5.33
N HIS A 36 -12.74 4.88 -6.57
CA HIS A 36 -12.05 5.37 -7.75
C HIS A 36 -12.35 6.85 -7.96
N ALA A 37 -11.38 7.69 -7.62
CA ALA A 37 -11.47 9.15 -7.72
C ALA A 37 -10.13 9.73 -8.24
N PRO A 38 -9.73 9.43 -9.49
CA PRO A 38 -8.42 9.83 -10.03
C PRO A 38 -8.22 11.35 -10.08
N GLU A 39 -9.31 12.13 -10.17
CA GLU A 39 -9.26 13.60 -10.18
C GLU A 39 -8.75 14.19 -8.85
N GLU A 40 -8.84 13.42 -7.77
CA GLU A 40 -8.34 13.83 -6.45
C GLU A 40 -6.81 13.69 -6.30
N GLU A 41 -6.14 13.07 -7.26
CA GLU A 41 -4.67 12.94 -7.31
C GLU A 41 -4.01 14.17 -7.98
N GLY A 42 -4.80 15.15 -8.44
CA GLY A 42 -4.31 16.37 -9.08
C GLY A 42 -3.55 16.10 -10.38
N GLU A 43 -2.41 16.76 -10.57
CA GLU A 43 -1.57 16.58 -11.76
C GLU A 43 -0.90 15.20 -11.85
N TRP A 44 -0.81 14.51 -10.73
CA TRP A 44 -0.16 13.20 -10.60
C TRP A 44 -1.13 12.02 -10.64
N ARG A 45 -2.28 12.19 -11.30
CA ARG A 45 -3.22 11.09 -11.49
C ARG A 45 -2.55 9.90 -12.20
N PRO A 46 -2.96 8.67 -11.89
CA PRO A 46 -2.40 7.46 -12.50
C PRO A 46 -2.48 7.50 -14.02
N GLY A 47 -1.38 7.11 -14.69
CA GLY A 47 -1.38 6.86 -16.13
C GLY A 47 -1.83 5.45 -16.46
N ALA A 48 -2.01 5.17 -17.75
CA ALA A 48 -2.60 3.92 -18.26
C ALA A 48 -1.91 2.63 -17.76
N ALA A 49 -0.59 2.65 -17.54
CA ALA A 49 0.12 1.47 -16.99
C ALA A 49 -0.24 1.22 -15.52
N SER A 50 -0.34 2.28 -14.72
CA SER A 50 -0.79 2.20 -13.33
C SER A 50 -2.25 1.80 -13.21
N GLU A 51 -3.10 2.30 -14.12
CA GLU A 51 -4.52 1.92 -14.18
C GLU A 51 -4.68 0.44 -14.53
N ALA A 52 -3.95 -0.07 -15.53
CA ALA A 52 -3.95 -1.48 -15.89
C ALA A 52 -3.51 -2.37 -14.72
N TRP A 53 -2.43 -1.98 -14.01
CA TRP A 53 -2.01 -2.69 -12.80
C TRP A 53 -3.08 -2.67 -11.73
N MET A 54 -3.65 -1.50 -11.44
CA MET A 54 -4.71 -1.33 -10.44
C MET A 54 -5.91 -2.23 -10.74
N HIS A 55 -6.30 -2.38 -12.01
CA HIS A 55 -7.38 -3.31 -12.39
C HIS A 55 -7.11 -4.73 -11.90
N HIS A 56 -5.93 -5.27 -12.21
CA HIS A 56 -5.58 -6.63 -11.81
C HIS A 56 -5.38 -6.77 -10.29
N SER A 57 -4.81 -5.77 -9.64
CA SER A 57 -4.63 -5.74 -8.20
C SER A 57 -5.96 -5.71 -7.44
N LEU A 58 -6.93 -4.89 -7.87
CA LEU A 58 -8.28 -4.86 -7.31
C LEU A 58 -9.03 -6.18 -7.53
N ALA A 59 -8.86 -6.80 -8.71
CA ALA A 59 -9.43 -8.12 -8.99
C ALA A 59 -8.87 -9.20 -8.04
N ALA A 60 -7.55 -9.18 -7.81
CA ALA A 60 -6.89 -10.10 -6.90
C ALA A 60 -7.35 -9.89 -5.44
N LEU A 61 -7.48 -8.63 -5.00
CA LEU A 61 -7.97 -8.29 -3.67
C LEU A 61 -9.42 -8.75 -3.47
N ASP A 62 -10.32 -8.50 -4.45
CA ASP A 62 -11.72 -8.95 -4.36
C ASP A 62 -11.81 -10.49 -4.31
N ALA A 63 -11.01 -11.19 -5.12
CA ALA A 63 -10.95 -12.65 -5.07
C ALA A 63 -10.47 -13.15 -3.70
N ALA A 64 -9.43 -12.53 -3.13
CA ALA A 64 -8.93 -12.87 -1.80
C ALA A 64 -9.94 -12.58 -0.68
N LEU A 65 -10.73 -11.53 -0.78
CA LEU A 65 -11.82 -11.21 0.14
C LEU A 65 -12.95 -12.26 0.02
N ARG A 66 -13.34 -12.63 -1.21
CA ARG A 66 -14.42 -13.62 -1.46
C ARG A 66 -14.10 -14.99 -0.89
N THR A 67 -12.87 -15.46 -1.02
CA THR A 67 -12.45 -16.75 -0.41
C THR A 67 -12.55 -16.74 1.12
N ARG A 68 -12.66 -15.56 1.73
CA ARG A 68 -12.77 -15.36 3.18
C ARG A 68 -14.17 -14.96 3.66
N GLY A 69 -15.16 -14.99 2.76
CA GLY A 69 -16.56 -14.67 3.08
C GLY A 69 -16.91 -13.18 3.01
N SER A 70 -16.05 -12.34 2.42
CA SER A 70 -16.30 -10.90 2.22
C SER A 70 -16.21 -10.53 0.75
N ARG A 71 -16.24 -9.24 0.41
CA ARG A 71 -16.04 -8.72 -0.95
C ARG A 71 -15.52 -7.29 -0.93
N LEU A 72 -14.96 -6.85 -2.04
CA LEU A 72 -14.60 -5.46 -2.25
C LEU A 72 -15.78 -4.69 -2.86
N LEU A 73 -16.24 -3.64 -2.18
CA LEU A 73 -17.14 -2.66 -2.77
C LEU A 73 -16.34 -1.66 -3.59
N ILE A 74 -16.84 -1.33 -4.77
CA ILE A 74 -16.26 -0.31 -5.63
C ILE A 74 -17.22 0.87 -5.71
N ARG A 75 -16.69 2.08 -5.54
CA ARG A 75 -17.41 3.34 -5.65
C ARG A 75 -16.66 4.29 -6.58
N ARG A 76 -17.36 5.26 -7.11
CA ARG A 76 -16.80 6.37 -7.92
C ARG A 76 -17.08 7.71 -7.26
N GLY A 77 -16.34 8.71 -7.70
CA GLY A 77 -16.57 10.10 -7.40
C GLY A 77 -15.77 10.59 -6.20
N PRO A 78 -16.06 11.80 -5.69
CA PRO A 78 -15.32 12.37 -4.60
C PRO A 78 -15.36 11.49 -3.36
N SER A 79 -14.18 11.17 -2.83
CA SER A 79 -14.00 10.21 -1.73
C SER A 79 -14.84 10.56 -0.51
N GLN A 80 -14.94 11.84 -0.16
CA GLN A 80 -15.75 12.30 0.98
C GLN A 80 -17.23 11.97 0.80
N GLN A 81 -17.78 12.22 -0.38
CA GLN A 81 -19.19 11.94 -0.68
C GLN A 81 -19.47 10.44 -0.68
N ALA A 82 -18.57 9.66 -1.31
CA ALA A 82 -18.68 8.21 -1.37
C ALA A 82 -18.61 7.56 0.02
N LEU A 83 -17.67 8.00 0.89
CA LEU A 83 -17.58 7.53 2.27
C LEU A 83 -18.81 7.91 3.09
N SER A 84 -19.27 9.17 3.02
CA SER A 84 -20.46 9.61 3.73
C SER A 84 -21.73 8.87 3.30
N ALA A 85 -21.84 8.56 2.00
CA ALA A 85 -22.95 7.75 1.48
C ALA A 85 -22.88 6.31 2.02
N LEU A 86 -21.68 5.72 2.01
CA LEU A 86 -21.47 4.35 2.48
C LEU A 86 -21.70 4.22 4.00
N VAL A 87 -21.29 5.21 4.79
CA VAL A 87 -21.61 5.26 6.24
C VAL A 87 -23.12 5.19 6.47
N ARG A 88 -23.92 6.02 5.75
CA ARG A 88 -25.39 5.99 5.87
C ARG A 88 -26.00 4.68 5.39
N GLU A 89 -25.47 4.11 4.30
CA GLU A 89 -25.95 2.85 3.70
C GLU A 89 -25.70 1.64 4.59
N THR A 90 -24.55 1.60 5.26
CA THR A 90 -24.13 0.45 6.06
C THR A 90 -24.41 0.59 7.55
N GLY A 91 -24.67 1.82 8.04
CA GLY A 91 -24.72 2.12 9.46
C GLY A 91 -23.37 1.93 10.14
N ALA A 92 -22.26 2.15 9.42
CA ALA A 92 -20.93 2.00 9.97
C ALA A 92 -20.67 3.02 11.10
N GLU A 93 -20.06 2.54 12.17
CA GLU A 93 -19.68 3.34 13.35
C GLU A 93 -18.21 3.79 13.30
N ALA A 94 -17.42 3.17 12.40
CA ALA A 94 -16.00 3.48 12.24
C ALA A 94 -15.58 3.55 10.77
N VAL A 95 -14.52 4.31 10.50
CA VAL A 95 -13.86 4.38 9.19
C VAL A 95 -12.35 4.34 9.38
N PHE A 96 -11.69 3.35 8.77
CA PHE A 96 -10.26 3.12 8.89
C PHE A 96 -9.60 3.09 7.52
N TRP A 97 -8.38 3.64 7.41
CA TRP A 97 -7.58 3.57 6.19
C TRP A 97 -6.07 3.64 6.47
N ASN A 98 -5.26 3.22 5.51
CA ASN A 98 -3.82 3.44 5.54
C ASN A 98 -3.47 4.74 4.82
N ARG A 99 -2.59 5.55 5.39
CA ARG A 99 -2.25 6.88 4.87
C ARG A 99 -1.66 6.85 3.47
N LYS A 100 -2.02 7.84 2.67
CA LYS A 100 -1.28 8.28 1.49
C LYS A 100 -0.48 9.53 1.87
N TYR A 101 0.68 9.70 1.25
CA TYR A 101 1.64 10.74 1.62
C TYR A 101 1.85 11.78 0.51
N GLU A 102 1.19 11.61 -0.62
CA GLU A 102 1.23 12.55 -1.74
C GLU A 102 0.59 13.89 -1.35
N PRO A 103 1.18 15.02 -1.78
CA PRO A 103 0.73 16.37 -1.39
C PRO A 103 -0.75 16.65 -1.67
N ALA A 104 -1.29 16.14 -2.78
CA ALA A 104 -2.70 16.33 -3.12
C ALA A 104 -3.65 15.57 -2.19
N THR A 105 -3.24 14.41 -1.68
CA THR A 105 -4.12 13.52 -0.91
C THR A 105 -4.14 13.82 0.58
N GLN A 106 -3.07 14.35 1.14
CA GLN A 106 -2.97 14.63 2.58
C GLN A 106 -4.02 15.64 3.08
N PRO A 107 -4.21 16.84 2.47
CA PRO A 107 -5.23 17.79 2.92
C PRO A 107 -6.65 17.25 2.74
N ARG A 108 -6.92 16.49 1.66
CA ARG A 108 -8.18 15.81 1.44
C ARG A 108 -8.49 14.82 2.56
N ASP A 109 -7.55 13.93 2.89
CA ASP A 109 -7.71 12.92 3.93
C ASP A 109 -7.89 13.55 5.31
N ALA A 110 -7.19 14.66 5.58
CA ALA A 110 -7.37 15.43 6.82
C ALA A 110 -8.78 16.04 6.94
N ALA A 111 -9.31 16.58 5.84
CA ALA A 111 -10.67 17.12 5.80
C ALA A 111 -11.70 16.01 6.01
N ILE A 112 -11.58 14.89 5.28
CA ILE A 112 -12.46 13.71 5.43
C ILE A 112 -12.45 13.22 6.89
N LYS A 113 -11.26 13.10 7.48
CA LYS A 113 -11.11 12.63 8.88
C LYS A 113 -11.80 13.53 9.88
N ARG A 114 -11.66 14.84 9.73
CA ARG A 114 -12.34 15.83 10.57
C ARG A 114 -13.85 15.71 10.43
N ASP A 115 -14.37 15.77 9.21
CA ASP A 115 -15.79 15.81 8.94
C ASP A 115 -16.52 14.52 9.38
N LEU A 116 -15.88 13.35 9.23
CA LEU A 116 -16.43 12.08 9.74
C LEU A 116 -16.41 12.02 11.27
N LYS A 117 -15.37 12.56 11.92
CA LYS A 117 -15.33 12.67 13.39
C LYS A 117 -16.39 13.61 13.95
N GLU A 118 -16.66 14.72 13.28
CA GLU A 118 -17.74 15.65 13.64
C GLU A 118 -19.12 15.00 13.54
N GLN A 119 -19.28 13.97 12.69
CA GLN A 119 -20.48 13.14 12.61
C GLN A 119 -20.56 12.06 13.72
N GLY A 120 -19.58 11.99 14.63
CA GLY A 120 -19.57 11.04 15.76
C GLY A 120 -18.93 9.68 15.44
N LEU A 121 -18.29 9.51 14.27
CA LEU A 121 -17.65 8.25 13.89
C LEU A 121 -16.27 8.09 14.54
N GLN A 122 -15.90 6.84 14.86
CA GLN A 122 -14.51 6.51 15.14
C GLN A 122 -13.72 6.55 13.82
N VAL A 123 -12.72 7.43 13.71
CA VAL A 123 -11.93 7.58 12.47
C VAL A 123 -10.44 7.55 12.77
N GLU A 124 -9.77 6.54 12.19
CA GLU A 124 -8.33 6.37 12.37
C GLU A 124 -7.62 6.13 11.03
N SER A 125 -6.35 6.50 11.00
CA SER A 125 -5.49 6.25 9.84
C SER A 125 -4.13 5.75 10.30
N PHE A 126 -3.56 4.80 9.55
CA PHE A 126 -2.38 4.03 9.92
C PHE A 126 -1.26 4.20 8.90
N ASN A 127 -0.03 3.90 9.31
CA ASN A 127 1.04 3.68 8.35
C ASN A 127 0.90 2.27 7.77
N GLY A 128 0.52 2.19 6.51
CA GLY A 128 0.42 0.93 5.78
C GLY A 128 1.44 0.79 4.65
N ALA A 129 2.30 1.79 4.44
CA ALA A 129 3.10 1.90 3.22
C ALA A 129 4.60 2.12 3.45
N LEU A 130 5.02 2.64 4.60
CA LEU A 130 6.39 3.08 4.84
C LEU A 130 7.01 2.38 6.05
N LEU A 131 8.33 2.22 6.06
CA LEU A 131 9.07 1.82 7.25
C LEU A 131 9.02 2.92 8.31
N PHE A 132 9.10 4.17 7.88
CA PHE A 132 9.11 5.34 8.77
C PHE A 132 8.05 6.33 8.34
N GLU A 133 7.32 6.89 9.29
CA GLU A 133 6.54 8.09 9.01
C GLU A 133 7.49 9.22 8.57
N PRO A 134 7.18 9.98 7.49
CA PRO A 134 8.10 10.99 6.96
C PRO A 134 8.56 12.04 7.98
N TRP A 135 7.75 12.29 9.00
CA TRP A 135 8.02 13.24 10.09
C TRP A 135 8.73 12.63 11.30
N SER A 136 8.91 11.30 11.33
CA SER A 136 9.45 10.62 12.51
C SER A 136 10.99 10.69 12.62
N LEU A 137 11.68 10.97 11.52
CA LEU A 137 13.13 11.08 11.46
C LEU A 137 13.54 12.54 11.25
N ALA A 138 14.31 13.08 12.17
CA ALA A 138 14.84 14.44 12.13
C ALA A 138 16.34 14.47 12.39
N THR A 139 17.00 15.54 11.95
CA THR A 139 18.40 15.82 12.29
C THR A 139 18.53 16.13 13.78
N GLN A 140 19.74 16.13 14.33
CA GLN A 140 19.98 16.53 15.72
C GLN A 140 19.46 17.95 16.07
N GLN A 141 19.29 18.78 15.06
CA GLN A 141 18.75 20.15 15.21
C GLN A 141 17.22 20.20 15.03
N GLY A 142 16.56 19.06 14.87
CA GLY A 142 15.09 18.95 14.71
C GLY A 142 14.58 19.23 13.30
N GLY A 143 15.44 19.51 12.32
CA GLY A 143 15.05 19.76 10.94
C GLY A 143 15.05 18.49 10.07
N PRO A 144 14.43 18.55 8.86
CA PRO A 144 14.42 17.43 7.94
C PRO A 144 15.79 17.17 7.30
N TYR A 145 16.00 15.92 6.92
CA TYR A 145 17.18 15.55 6.13
C TYR A 145 17.00 16.00 4.67
N LYS A 146 18.10 16.51 4.09
CA LYS A 146 18.17 16.91 2.67
C LYS A 146 19.12 16.03 1.85
N VAL A 147 19.85 15.11 2.53
CA VAL A 147 20.85 14.23 1.93
C VAL A 147 20.63 12.82 2.43
N PHE A 148 20.69 11.85 1.53
CA PHE A 148 20.38 10.46 1.81
C PHE A 148 21.28 9.81 2.87
N THR A 149 22.59 9.99 2.78
CA THR A 149 23.54 9.28 3.65
C THR A 149 23.31 9.53 5.17
N PRO A 150 23.15 10.77 5.65
CA PRO A 150 22.84 11.02 7.06
C PRO A 150 21.42 10.57 7.43
N PHE A 151 20.43 10.71 6.52
CA PHE A 151 19.10 10.17 6.71
C PHE A 151 19.16 8.66 6.95
N TRP A 152 19.80 7.93 6.02
CA TRP A 152 19.84 6.47 6.08
C TRP A 152 20.58 5.94 7.31
N ARG A 153 21.66 6.62 7.73
CA ARG A 153 22.38 6.26 8.97
C ARG A 153 21.46 6.35 10.19
N ASN A 154 20.66 7.42 10.28
CA ASN A 154 19.69 7.57 11.35
C ASN A 154 18.56 6.55 11.22
N ALA A 155 18.01 6.35 10.03
CA ALA A 155 16.97 5.36 9.75
C ALA A 155 17.38 3.95 10.19
N LEU A 156 18.59 3.51 9.83
CA LEU A 156 19.10 2.18 10.23
C LEU A 156 19.14 1.98 11.74
N SER A 157 19.48 3.03 12.53
CA SER A 157 19.51 2.93 14.00
C SER A 157 18.11 2.88 14.63
N HIS A 158 17.06 3.16 13.86
CA HIS A 158 15.66 3.16 14.30
C HIS A 158 14.80 2.20 13.47
N MET A 159 15.42 1.22 12.78
CA MET A 159 14.71 0.30 11.89
C MET A 159 13.55 -0.36 12.64
N PRO A 160 12.30 -0.17 12.19
CA PRO A 160 11.16 -0.75 12.87
C PRO A 160 11.07 -2.24 12.61
N SER A 161 10.61 -2.98 13.60
CA SER A 161 10.28 -4.41 13.49
C SER A 161 8.87 -4.64 14.03
N PRO A 162 7.83 -4.15 13.34
CA PRO A 162 6.46 -4.36 13.79
C PRO A 162 6.11 -5.86 13.70
N PRO A 163 5.14 -6.32 14.50
CA PRO A 163 4.64 -7.68 14.39
C PRO A 163 4.06 -7.91 12.99
N LEU A 164 4.31 -9.10 12.45
CA LEU A 164 3.74 -9.51 11.17
C LEU A 164 2.37 -10.13 11.42
N HIS A 165 1.38 -9.64 10.70
CA HIS A 165 0.02 -10.12 10.79
C HIS A 165 -0.33 -10.95 9.55
N PRO A 166 -0.75 -12.21 9.70
CA PRO A 166 -1.23 -12.99 8.56
C PRO A 166 -2.54 -12.39 8.02
N ALA A 167 -2.85 -12.70 6.77
CA ALA A 167 -4.18 -12.42 6.26
C ALA A 167 -5.24 -13.13 7.12
N PRO A 168 -6.37 -12.49 7.44
CA PRO A 168 -7.43 -13.12 8.24
C PRO A 168 -7.92 -14.40 7.56
N GLY A 169 -8.10 -15.48 8.32
CA GLY A 169 -8.58 -16.75 7.77
C GLY A 169 -10.03 -16.69 7.28
N SER A 170 -10.87 -15.90 7.95
CA SER A 170 -12.25 -15.60 7.56
C SER A 170 -12.58 -14.15 7.89
N LEU A 171 -13.51 -13.59 7.14
CA LEU A 171 -14.05 -12.25 7.41
C LEU A 171 -15.56 -12.36 7.56
N PRO A 172 -16.17 -11.64 8.52
CA PRO A 172 -17.61 -11.54 8.59
C PRO A 172 -18.16 -10.96 7.29
N GLY A 173 -19.11 -11.64 6.67
CA GLY A 173 -19.66 -11.25 5.39
C GLY A 173 -20.39 -9.91 5.46
N VAL A 174 -20.07 -9.02 4.55
CA VAL A 174 -20.90 -7.84 4.27
C VAL A 174 -22.06 -8.30 3.40
N ALA A 175 -23.28 -7.96 3.82
CA ALA A 175 -24.48 -8.36 3.07
C ALA A 175 -24.38 -7.94 1.59
N GLU A 176 -24.75 -8.85 0.68
CA GLU A 176 -24.73 -8.61 -0.79
C GLU A 176 -25.59 -7.44 -1.26
N LYS A 177 -26.45 -6.95 -0.39
CA LYS A 177 -27.40 -5.83 -0.64
C LYS A 177 -26.74 -4.46 -0.89
N HIS A 178 -25.45 -4.28 -0.56
CA HIS A 178 -24.80 -2.98 -0.79
C HIS A 178 -24.42 -2.84 -2.25
N ALA A 179 -24.82 -1.73 -2.87
CA ALA A 179 -24.48 -1.43 -4.26
C ALA A 179 -22.96 -1.42 -4.47
N SER A 180 -22.49 -1.80 -5.65
CA SER A 180 -21.09 -1.74 -6.05
C SER A 180 -21.00 -1.54 -7.55
N GLU A 181 -20.11 -0.66 -7.98
CA GLU A 181 -19.68 -0.62 -9.38
C GLU A 181 -19.02 -1.96 -9.74
N SER A 182 -19.09 -2.34 -11.01
CA SER A 182 -18.24 -3.44 -11.49
C SER A 182 -16.83 -2.93 -11.72
N LEU A 183 -15.83 -3.79 -11.54
CA LEU A 183 -14.44 -3.41 -11.82
C LEU A 183 -14.25 -3.02 -13.30
N GLN A 184 -14.93 -3.68 -14.19
CA GLN A 184 -14.92 -3.40 -15.65
C GLN A 184 -15.46 -2.00 -15.96
N SER A 185 -16.49 -1.53 -15.22
CA SER A 185 -17.06 -0.19 -15.45
C SER A 185 -16.04 0.91 -15.20
N LEU A 186 -14.97 0.68 -14.40
CA LEU A 186 -13.92 1.65 -14.14
C LEU A 186 -13.12 2.01 -15.40
N GLY A 187 -13.07 1.13 -16.41
CA GLY A 187 -12.39 1.39 -17.68
C GLY A 187 -10.86 1.46 -17.56
N LEU A 188 -10.28 0.78 -16.57
CA LEU A 188 -8.84 0.84 -16.26
C LEU A 188 -7.97 0.04 -17.24
N GLN A 189 -8.55 -0.88 -17.98
CA GLN A 189 -7.80 -1.71 -18.93
C GLN A 189 -7.61 -0.97 -20.25
N PRO A 190 -6.40 -1.03 -20.85
CA PRO A 190 -6.14 -0.38 -22.14
C PRO A 190 -6.84 -1.11 -23.29
N ALA A 191 -7.51 -0.36 -24.16
CA ALA A 191 -8.23 -0.91 -25.31
C ALA A 191 -7.30 -1.60 -26.33
N LEU A 192 -6.02 -1.15 -26.44
CA LEU A 192 -5.07 -1.65 -27.44
C LEU A 192 -4.28 -2.89 -26.99
N GLY A 193 -4.41 -3.32 -25.74
CA GLY A 193 -3.77 -4.53 -25.18
C GLY A 193 -2.24 -4.54 -25.24
N TRP A 194 -1.60 -3.35 -25.17
CA TRP A 194 -0.15 -3.19 -25.09
C TRP A 194 0.44 -3.72 -23.77
N ASP A 195 -0.38 -3.83 -22.75
CA ASP A 195 -0.06 -4.31 -21.40
C ASP A 195 0.14 -5.83 -21.31
N LYS A 196 -0.30 -6.60 -22.32
CA LYS A 196 -0.30 -8.07 -22.27
C LYS A 196 1.04 -8.69 -21.92
N GLN A 197 2.13 -8.08 -22.36
CA GLN A 197 3.48 -8.57 -22.07
C GLN A 197 3.90 -8.35 -20.61
N PHE A 198 3.30 -7.41 -19.91
CA PHE A 198 3.59 -7.18 -18.49
C PHE A 198 3.20 -8.38 -17.64
N TRP A 199 2.09 -9.01 -17.97
CA TRP A 199 1.51 -10.13 -17.22
C TRP A 199 2.26 -11.45 -17.43
N ALA A 200 3.21 -11.48 -18.35
CA ALA A 200 4.18 -12.57 -18.47
C ALA A 200 5.34 -12.46 -17.47
N ILE A 201 5.56 -11.26 -16.91
CA ILE A 201 6.66 -10.95 -15.99
C ILE A 201 6.15 -10.72 -14.57
N TRP A 202 5.00 -10.05 -14.44
CA TRP A 202 4.43 -9.69 -13.15
C TRP A 202 3.04 -10.31 -12.96
N GLN A 203 2.79 -10.74 -11.76
CA GLN A 203 1.47 -11.15 -11.29
C GLN A 203 0.97 -10.14 -10.25
N PRO A 204 0.13 -9.14 -10.61
CA PRO A 204 -0.42 -8.18 -9.66
C PRO A 204 -1.20 -8.85 -8.54
N GLY A 205 -1.17 -8.22 -7.35
CA GLY A 205 -1.83 -8.70 -6.15
C GLY A 205 -0.87 -9.26 -5.10
N GLU A 206 -1.38 -9.43 -3.89
CA GLU A 206 -0.60 -9.85 -2.71
C GLU A 206 0.14 -11.17 -2.94
N ALA A 207 -0.50 -12.16 -3.56
CA ALA A 207 0.11 -13.46 -3.84
C ALA A 207 1.33 -13.33 -4.78
N GLY A 208 1.20 -12.56 -5.87
CA GLY A 208 2.31 -12.31 -6.79
C GLY A 208 3.45 -11.52 -6.16
N ALA A 209 3.15 -10.61 -5.23
CA ALA A 209 4.17 -9.89 -4.47
C ALA A 209 4.99 -10.83 -3.57
N HIS A 210 4.33 -11.78 -2.90
CA HIS A 210 5.01 -12.79 -2.08
C HIS A 210 5.84 -13.74 -2.93
N GLU A 211 5.31 -14.23 -4.04
CA GLU A 211 6.04 -15.08 -4.98
C GLU A 211 7.28 -14.36 -5.53
N ALA A 212 7.15 -13.10 -5.95
CA ALA A 212 8.29 -12.31 -6.43
C ALA A 212 9.36 -12.12 -5.35
N LEU A 213 8.96 -11.94 -4.08
CA LEU A 213 9.91 -11.88 -2.96
C LEU A 213 10.62 -13.21 -2.74
N GLU A 214 9.90 -14.33 -2.75
CA GLU A 214 10.46 -15.66 -2.57
C GLU A 214 11.49 -15.98 -3.68
N VAL A 215 11.11 -15.79 -4.94
CA VAL A 215 12.00 -15.97 -6.09
C VAL A 215 13.26 -15.08 -5.99
N PHE A 216 13.09 -13.83 -5.53
CA PHE A 216 14.23 -12.94 -5.32
C PHE A 216 15.15 -13.44 -4.21
N VAL A 217 14.61 -13.85 -3.08
CA VAL A 217 15.39 -14.34 -1.92
C VAL A 217 16.17 -15.61 -2.27
N GLU A 218 15.55 -16.54 -2.97
CA GLU A 218 16.18 -17.79 -3.37
C GLU A 218 17.22 -17.63 -4.51
N GLY A 219 17.01 -16.63 -5.38
CA GLY A 219 17.82 -16.42 -6.58
C GLY A 219 18.70 -15.17 -6.53
N ALA A 220 18.16 -14.05 -7.02
CA ALA A 220 18.92 -12.84 -7.32
C ALA A 220 19.44 -12.07 -6.10
N LEU A 221 18.96 -12.35 -4.90
CA LEU A 221 19.46 -11.72 -3.67
C LEU A 221 20.95 -11.97 -3.50
N ARG A 222 21.41 -13.20 -3.74
CA ARG A 222 22.83 -13.51 -3.74
C ARG A 222 23.49 -12.95 -5.00
N GLY A 223 24.32 -11.94 -4.82
CA GLY A 223 24.95 -11.20 -5.91
C GLY A 223 24.16 -9.97 -6.35
N TYR A 224 23.19 -9.54 -5.57
CA TYR A 224 22.34 -8.37 -5.86
C TYR A 224 23.18 -7.11 -6.17
N ARG A 225 24.19 -6.81 -5.37
CA ARG A 225 25.03 -5.60 -5.54
C ARG A 225 25.71 -5.51 -6.90
N SER A 226 26.06 -6.65 -7.50
CA SER A 226 26.66 -6.70 -8.83
C SER A 226 25.65 -6.98 -9.94
N GLY A 227 24.50 -7.58 -9.59
CA GLY A 227 23.46 -7.99 -10.52
C GLY A 227 22.48 -6.88 -10.88
N ARG A 228 22.17 -6.00 -9.92
CA ARG A 228 21.16 -4.95 -10.09
C ARG A 228 21.41 -4.00 -11.28
N ASP A 229 22.67 -3.76 -11.61
CA ASP A 229 23.07 -2.85 -12.67
C ASP A 229 23.25 -3.57 -14.02
N ARG A 230 22.86 -4.84 -14.11
CA ARG A 230 23.00 -5.70 -15.28
C ARG A 230 21.65 -5.96 -15.95
N PRO A 231 21.29 -5.25 -17.04
CA PRO A 231 20.00 -5.42 -17.72
C PRO A 231 19.90 -6.72 -18.53
N ASP A 232 21.02 -7.40 -18.76
CA ASP A 232 21.11 -8.66 -19.49
C ASP A 232 20.71 -9.89 -18.66
N ARG A 233 20.37 -9.71 -17.38
CA ARG A 233 19.94 -10.80 -16.48
C ARG A 233 18.94 -10.31 -15.44
N VAL A 234 18.20 -11.24 -14.86
CA VAL A 234 17.33 -10.96 -13.73
C VAL A 234 18.18 -10.75 -12.47
N GLY A 235 18.40 -9.48 -12.10
CA GLY A 235 19.24 -9.08 -10.97
C GLY A 235 18.51 -8.25 -9.92
N THR A 236 17.17 -8.09 -10.04
CA THR A 236 16.34 -7.29 -9.16
C THR A 236 15.14 -8.08 -8.65
N SER A 237 14.47 -7.57 -7.61
CA SER A 237 13.31 -8.23 -7.01
C SER A 237 12.01 -8.08 -7.79
N LEU A 238 11.95 -7.15 -8.73
CA LEU A 238 10.73 -6.75 -9.44
C LEU A 238 9.56 -6.29 -8.52
N LEU A 239 9.85 -5.95 -7.26
CA LEU A 239 8.84 -5.58 -6.25
C LEU A 239 8.38 -4.12 -6.31
N SER A 240 8.96 -3.27 -7.17
CA SER A 240 8.61 -1.85 -7.17
C SER A 240 7.12 -1.56 -7.47
N PRO A 241 6.45 -2.21 -8.43
CA PRO A 241 5.03 -2.02 -8.62
C PRO A 241 4.21 -2.58 -7.44
N HIS A 242 4.57 -3.71 -6.87
CA HIS A 242 3.90 -4.28 -5.70
C HIS A 242 3.97 -3.34 -4.48
N LEU A 243 5.12 -2.69 -4.26
CA LEU A 243 5.29 -1.67 -3.22
C LEU A 243 4.48 -0.39 -3.51
N HIS A 244 4.36 -0.01 -4.79
CA HIS A 244 3.57 1.16 -5.20
C HIS A 244 2.08 0.97 -4.92
N PHE A 245 1.53 -0.21 -5.25
CA PHE A 245 0.13 -0.54 -5.00
C PHE A 245 -0.12 -1.11 -3.60
N GLY A 246 0.93 -1.23 -2.77
CA GLY A 246 0.84 -1.70 -1.41
C GLY A 246 0.38 -3.16 -1.28
N GLU A 247 0.72 -3.99 -2.27
CA GLU A 247 0.44 -5.44 -2.30
C GLU A 247 1.35 -6.22 -1.35
N ILE A 248 2.43 -5.60 -0.89
CA ILE A 248 3.32 -6.10 0.16
C ILE A 248 3.80 -4.96 1.03
N ALA A 249 3.94 -5.21 2.33
CA ALA A 249 4.47 -4.24 3.28
C ALA A 249 6.01 -4.20 3.23
N PRO A 250 6.66 -3.02 3.29
CA PRO A 250 8.12 -2.95 3.28
C PRO A 250 8.76 -3.63 4.50
N TRP A 251 8.10 -3.61 5.66
CA TRP A 251 8.57 -4.34 6.84
C TRP A 251 8.46 -5.86 6.69
N ARG A 252 7.47 -6.37 5.92
CA ARG A 252 7.39 -7.80 5.56
C ARG A 252 8.62 -8.20 4.74
N ILE A 253 8.99 -7.40 3.76
CA ILE A 253 10.20 -7.64 2.95
C ILE A 253 11.43 -7.69 3.84
N CYS A 254 11.61 -6.70 4.72
CA CYS A 254 12.74 -6.68 5.66
C CYS A 254 12.78 -7.92 6.56
N ALA A 255 11.63 -8.37 7.06
CA ALA A 255 11.53 -9.54 7.92
C ALA A 255 11.86 -10.85 7.18
N GLU A 256 11.38 -11.03 5.94
CA GLU A 256 11.70 -12.22 5.14
C GLU A 256 13.18 -12.25 4.73
N LEU A 257 13.73 -11.10 4.36
CA LEU A 257 15.17 -10.98 4.13
C LEU A 257 15.98 -11.37 5.37
N GLU A 258 15.60 -10.87 6.55
CA GLU A 258 16.34 -11.15 7.79
C GLU A 258 16.31 -12.64 8.17
N LYS A 259 15.20 -13.35 7.91
CA LYS A 259 15.13 -14.81 8.04
C LYS A 259 16.12 -15.55 7.12
N ALA A 260 16.34 -14.99 5.92
CA ALA A 260 17.26 -15.57 4.92
C ALA A 260 18.71 -15.09 5.08
N ARG A 261 19.02 -14.27 6.10
CA ARG A 261 20.35 -13.69 6.31
C ARG A 261 21.39 -14.75 6.62
N THR A 262 22.50 -14.67 5.88
CA THR A 262 23.69 -15.48 6.10
C THR A 262 24.95 -14.60 5.98
N VAL A 263 26.09 -15.08 6.42
CA VAL A 263 27.37 -14.35 6.25
C VAL A 263 27.66 -14.08 4.77
N SER A 264 27.28 -14.99 3.88
CA SER A 264 27.58 -14.89 2.45
C SER A 264 26.70 -13.92 1.68
N ASN A 265 25.48 -13.59 2.17
CA ASN A 265 24.54 -12.69 1.50
C ASN A 265 24.30 -11.38 2.24
N ALA A 266 24.88 -11.18 3.43
CA ALA A 266 24.61 -10.01 4.28
C ALA A 266 24.85 -8.68 3.57
N ALA A 267 25.95 -8.55 2.82
CA ALA A 267 26.27 -7.33 2.10
C ALA A 267 25.29 -7.04 0.94
N ASP A 268 24.79 -8.08 0.27
CA ASP A 268 23.77 -7.95 -0.79
C ASP A 268 22.43 -7.54 -0.20
N MET A 269 22.04 -8.14 0.93
CA MET A 269 20.84 -7.75 1.67
C MET A 269 20.88 -6.30 2.12
N ASP A 270 21.99 -5.87 2.74
CA ASP A 270 22.16 -4.48 3.17
C ASP A 270 22.09 -3.52 1.97
N GLY A 271 22.62 -3.95 0.81
CA GLY A 271 22.48 -3.25 -0.46
C GLY A 271 21.02 -3.11 -0.89
N TYR A 272 20.23 -4.18 -0.80
CA TYR A 272 18.82 -4.16 -1.17
C TYR A 272 17.96 -3.36 -0.17
N ILE A 273 18.15 -3.53 1.13
CA ILE A 273 17.44 -2.76 2.16
C ILE A 273 17.73 -1.25 2.00
N ARG A 274 18.93 -0.90 1.55
CA ARG A 274 19.28 0.49 1.23
C ARG A 274 18.43 1.05 0.08
N GLU A 275 18.01 0.25 -0.88
CA GLU A 275 17.10 0.71 -1.95
C GLU A 275 15.69 0.97 -1.41
N LEU A 276 15.20 0.16 -0.46
CA LEU A 276 14.00 0.52 0.30
C LEU A 276 14.20 1.84 1.05
N GLY A 277 15.40 2.06 1.60
CA GLY A 277 15.77 3.33 2.23
C GLY A 277 15.69 4.53 1.29
N TRP A 278 16.04 4.39 0.01
CA TRP A 278 15.86 5.46 -0.98
C TRP A 278 14.39 5.78 -1.22
N ARG A 279 13.52 4.78 -1.22
CA ARG A 279 12.06 4.97 -1.29
C ARG A 279 11.57 5.77 -0.06
N GLU A 280 11.98 5.40 1.14
CA GLU A 280 11.64 6.12 2.37
C GLU A 280 12.13 7.58 2.34
N PHE A 281 13.35 7.80 1.84
CA PHE A 281 13.91 9.14 1.69
C PHE A 281 13.15 9.98 0.67
N ALA A 282 12.68 9.39 -0.43
CA ALA A 282 11.83 10.08 -1.41
C ALA A 282 10.52 10.56 -0.76
N TYR A 283 9.86 9.73 0.04
CA TYR A 283 8.68 10.13 0.81
C TYR A 283 8.99 11.21 1.87
N HIS A 284 10.13 11.10 2.54
CA HIS A 284 10.60 12.15 3.47
C HIS A 284 10.80 13.50 2.75
N LEU A 285 11.43 13.51 1.58
CA LEU A 285 11.60 14.72 0.78
C LEU A 285 10.26 15.26 0.29
N MET A 286 9.39 14.41 -0.23
CA MET A 286 8.07 14.82 -0.71
C MET A 286 7.22 15.45 0.39
N HIS A 287 7.30 14.93 1.62
CA HIS A 287 6.57 15.50 2.76
C HIS A 287 7.11 16.86 3.19
N HIS A 288 8.43 17.00 3.34
CA HIS A 288 9.05 18.22 3.85
C HIS A 288 9.30 19.28 2.77
N PHE A 289 9.39 18.87 1.52
CA PHE A 289 9.71 19.73 0.38
C PHE A 289 8.78 19.42 -0.81
N PRO A 290 7.44 19.57 -0.65
CA PRO A 290 6.47 19.18 -1.68
C PRO A 290 6.66 19.91 -3.02
N HIS A 291 7.30 21.08 -3.01
CA HIS A 291 7.62 21.84 -4.23
C HIS A 291 8.66 21.14 -5.13
N THR A 292 9.33 20.10 -4.66
CA THR A 292 10.30 19.34 -5.49
C THR A 292 9.62 18.42 -6.50
N THR A 293 8.30 18.33 -6.47
CA THR A 293 7.51 17.58 -7.46
C THR A 293 7.16 18.41 -8.71
N HIS A 294 7.52 19.71 -8.74
CA HIS A 294 7.25 20.65 -9.83
C HIS A 294 8.53 21.16 -10.46
#